data_7308193fa460c298287a620bf5b02ed5
#
_entry.id   7308193fa460c298287a620bf5b02ed5
#
_cell.length_a   1.000
_cell.length_b   1.000
_cell.length_c   1.000
_cell.angle_alpha   90.00
_cell.angle_beta   90.00
_cell.angle_gamma   90.00
#
_symmetry.space_group_name_H-M   'P 1'
#
loop_
_entity.id
_entity.type
_entity.pdbx_description
1 polymer ?
#
loop_
_entity_poly.entity_id
_entity_poly.type
_entity_poly.pdbx_seq_one_letter_code
_entity_poly.pdbx_strand_id
1 'polypeptide(L)'
;MSTPSSSTSSTPAALHPVVAAVTARVVERSAAHRAAYLDKIRAMAETGPARTRLACANLAHGFASAEPVDKEALRGTVKPNLAIVTSYNDMLSAHQPFVDYPPQLKKAVIRAGGIAQVAGGVPAMCDGVTQGRAGMQLSLYSRDVIAMSTAIALSHDM
;
A
#
# COMPACT_ATOMS: atom_id res chain seq x y z
N MET A 1 -44.27 -4.94 -13.01
CA MET A 1 -43.94 -6.34 -12.68
C MET A 1 -42.45 -6.42 -12.52
N SER A 2 -41.99 -6.37 -11.27
CA SER A 2 -40.53 -6.40 -10.95
C SER A 2 -40.17 -7.83 -10.59
N THR A 3 -39.24 -8.42 -11.32
CA THR A 3 -38.69 -9.75 -11.04
C THR A 3 -37.70 -9.67 -9.88
N PRO A 4 -37.77 -10.55 -8.88
CA PRO A 4 -36.76 -10.57 -7.82
C PRO A 4 -35.46 -11.21 -8.34
N SER A 5 -34.37 -10.47 -8.18
CA SER A 5 -33.01 -10.94 -8.41
C SER A 5 -32.64 -11.98 -7.36
N SER A 6 -32.48 -13.24 -7.75
CA SER A 6 -32.02 -14.31 -6.88
C SER A 6 -30.50 -14.16 -6.66
N SER A 7 -30.11 -13.72 -5.47
CA SER A 7 -28.72 -13.79 -5.02
C SER A 7 -28.35 -15.25 -4.74
N THR A 8 -27.61 -15.88 -5.64
CA THR A 8 -26.97 -17.17 -5.39
C THR A 8 -25.85 -17.00 -4.38
N SER A 9 -26.07 -17.38 -3.14
CA SER A 9 -25.00 -17.50 -2.14
C SER A 9 -24.12 -18.70 -2.53
N SER A 10 -22.97 -18.42 -3.15
CA SER A 10 -21.95 -19.44 -3.38
C SER A 10 -21.31 -19.80 -2.05
N THR A 11 -21.57 -21.01 -1.56
CA THR A 11 -20.81 -21.57 -0.43
C THR A 11 -19.32 -21.59 -0.80
N PRO A 12 -18.41 -21.05 0.02
CA PRO A 12 -16.99 -21.09 -0.27
C PRO A 12 -16.53 -22.54 -0.49
N ALA A 13 -15.81 -22.80 -1.56
CA ALA A 13 -15.23 -24.12 -1.82
C ALA A 13 -14.36 -24.55 -0.63
N ALA A 14 -14.53 -25.78 -0.16
CA ALA A 14 -13.73 -26.30 0.94
C ALA A 14 -12.25 -26.36 0.55
N LEU A 15 -11.36 -25.87 1.42
CA LEU A 15 -9.91 -25.93 1.21
C LEU A 15 -9.43 -27.39 1.17
N HIS A 16 -8.46 -27.68 0.33
CA HIS A 16 -7.79 -28.98 0.34
C HIS A 16 -7.24 -29.29 1.75
N PRO A 17 -7.40 -30.52 2.28
CA PRO A 17 -7.02 -30.83 3.66
C PRO A 17 -5.59 -30.48 4.04
N VAL A 18 -4.64 -30.70 3.14
CA VAL A 18 -3.22 -30.35 3.36
C VAL A 18 -3.04 -28.83 3.48
N VAL A 19 -3.72 -28.06 2.64
CA VAL A 19 -3.68 -26.58 2.69
C VAL A 19 -4.29 -26.10 4.01
N ALA A 20 -5.42 -26.64 4.41
CA ALA A 20 -6.08 -26.33 5.69
C ALA A 20 -5.16 -26.62 6.89
N ALA A 21 -4.51 -27.79 6.91
CA ALA A 21 -3.60 -28.18 7.98
C ALA A 21 -2.35 -27.28 8.06
N VAL A 22 -1.76 -26.90 6.91
CA VAL A 22 -0.63 -25.97 6.87
C VAL A 22 -1.05 -24.58 7.36
N THR A 23 -2.22 -24.10 6.90
CA THR A 23 -2.76 -22.81 7.33
C THR A 23 -2.99 -22.77 8.83
N ALA A 24 -3.60 -23.83 9.41
CA ALA A 24 -3.82 -23.92 10.85
C ALA A 24 -2.52 -23.81 11.64
N ARG A 25 -1.47 -24.53 11.24
CA ARG A 25 -0.14 -24.42 11.89
C ARG A 25 0.47 -23.02 11.78
N VAL A 26 0.31 -22.35 10.65
CA VAL A 26 0.79 -20.98 10.47
C VAL A 26 0.04 -20.02 11.39
N VAL A 27 -1.28 -20.14 11.47
CA VAL A 27 -2.14 -19.34 12.36
C VAL A 27 -1.73 -19.54 13.82
N GLU A 28 -1.62 -20.78 14.28
CA GLU A 28 -1.20 -21.09 15.65
C GLU A 28 0.17 -20.51 15.99
N ARG A 29 1.17 -20.73 15.14
CA ARG A 29 2.54 -20.23 15.35
C ARG A 29 2.63 -18.72 15.39
N SER A 30 1.81 -18.03 14.61
CA SER A 30 1.84 -16.56 14.49
C SER A 30 0.87 -15.85 15.45
N ALA A 31 0.03 -16.56 16.19
CA ALA A 31 -1.08 -16.01 16.94
C ALA A 31 -0.70 -14.83 17.86
N ALA A 32 0.35 -15.00 18.67
CA ALA A 32 0.78 -13.96 19.61
C ALA A 32 1.30 -12.70 18.88
N HIS A 33 2.17 -12.87 17.88
CA HIS A 33 2.69 -11.76 17.11
C HIS A 33 1.59 -11.06 16.30
N ARG A 34 0.67 -11.85 15.74
CA ARG A 34 -0.47 -11.31 15.00
C ARG A 34 -1.42 -10.52 15.88
N ALA A 35 -1.71 -10.99 17.10
CA ALA A 35 -2.53 -10.28 18.07
C ALA A 35 -1.88 -8.93 18.44
N ALA A 36 -0.61 -8.92 18.84
CA ALA A 36 0.10 -7.70 19.18
C ALA A 36 0.15 -6.69 18.02
N TYR A 37 0.34 -7.17 16.80
CA TYR A 37 0.29 -6.32 15.60
C TYR A 37 -1.10 -5.70 15.40
N LEU A 38 -2.16 -6.50 15.48
CA LEU A 38 -3.53 -6.02 15.30
C LEU A 38 -3.95 -5.03 16.39
N ASP A 39 -3.52 -5.25 17.64
CA ASP A 39 -3.80 -4.32 18.73
C ASP A 39 -3.13 -2.96 18.48
N LYS A 40 -1.89 -2.97 17.99
CA LYS A 40 -1.19 -1.75 17.58
C LYS A 40 -1.93 -1.01 16.46
N ILE A 41 -2.39 -1.74 15.43
CA ILE A 41 -3.16 -1.15 14.31
C ILE A 41 -4.49 -0.57 14.80
N ARG A 42 -5.20 -1.25 15.69
CA ARG A 42 -6.46 -0.75 16.27
C ARG A 42 -6.21 0.55 17.06
N ALA A 43 -5.22 0.56 17.93
CA ALA A 43 -4.88 1.76 18.71
C ALA A 43 -4.52 2.94 17.80
N MET A 44 -3.82 2.71 16.70
CA MET A 44 -3.53 3.76 15.70
C MET A 44 -4.80 4.23 14.98
N ALA A 45 -5.72 3.33 14.63
CA ALA A 45 -6.96 3.69 13.95
C ALA A 45 -7.87 4.56 14.82
N GLU A 46 -7.91 4.33 16.13
CA GLU A 46 -8.69 5.13 17.09
C GLU A 46 -8.22 6.58 17.19
N THR A 47 -6.96 6.85 16.91
CA THR A 47 -6.38 8.20 16.96
C THR A 47 -6.62 9.03 15.70
N GLY A 48 -7.21 8.44 14.67
CA GLY A 48 -7.45 9.08 13.37
C GLY A 48 -6.17 9.31 12.55
N PRO A 49 -6.26 10.06 11.44
CA PRO A 49 -5.12 10.33 10.58
C PRO A 49 -3.97 10.99 11.31
N ALA A 50 -2.74 10.46 11.13
CA ALA A 50 -1.55 10.94 11.85
C ALA A 50 -1.27 12.43 11.59
N ARG A 51 -1.56 12.93 10.39
CA ARG A 51 -1.38 14.35 10.03
C ARG A 51 -2.14 15.34 10.92
N THR A 52 -3.19 14.91 11.62
CA THR A 52 -3.93 15.79 12.55
C THR A 52 -3.11 16.18 13.76
N ARG A 53 -2.05 15.44 14.04
CA ARG A 53 -1.12 15.67 15.18
C ARG A 53 0.16 16.37 14.77
N LEU A 54 0.34 16.65 13.48
CA LEU A 54 1.50 17.41 13.00
C LEU A 54 1.37 18.88 13.42
N ALA A 55 2.49 19.48 13.84
CA ALA A 55 2.56 20.91 14.06
C ALA A 55 2.33 21.67 12.74
N CYS A 56 1.81 22.90 12.83
CA CYS A 56 1.50 23.72 11.64
C CYS A 56 2.67 23.84 10.67
N ALA A 57 3.89 24.03 11.16
CA ALA A 57 5.08 24.12 10.34
C ALA A 57 5.36 22.81 9.59
N ASN A 58 5.24 21.67 10.26
CA ASN A 58 5.42 20.34 9.64
C ASN A 58 4.37 20.09 8.55
N LEU A 59 3.11 20.38 8.87
CA LEU A 59 2.01 20.21 7.93
C LEU A 59 2.15 21.12 6.71
N ALA A 60 2.67 22.34 6.87
CA ALA A 60 2.90 23.28 5.77
C ALA A 60 3.86 22.72 4.72
N HIS A 61 4.90 21.98 5.12
CA HIS A 61 5.81 21.32 4.18
C HIS A 61 5.09 20.24 3.35
N GLY A 62 4.25 19.42 3.97
CA GLY A 62 3.43 18.44 3.26
C GLY A 62 2.43 19.09 2.30
N PHE A 63 1.82 20.20 2.71
CA PHE A 63 0.88 20.95 1.87
C PHE A 63 1.54 21.65 0.68
N ALA A 64 2.78 22.14 0.83
CA ALA A 64 3.46 22.88 -0.22
C ALA A 64 3.61 22.08 -1.50
N SER A 65 3.85 20.77 -1.40
CA SER A 65 4.05 19.88 -2.53
C SER A 65 2.75 19.33 -3.15
N ALA A 66 1.62 19.48 -2.46
CA ALA A 66 0.37 18.89 -2.91
C ALA A 66 -0.27 19.69 -4.07
N GLU A 67 -0.92 18.99 -4.99
CA GLU A 67 -1.76 19.60 -6.02
C GLU A 67 -2.94 20.38 -5.38
N PRO A 68 -3.47 21.44 -6.04
CA PRO A 68 -4.54 22.24 -5.46
C PRO A 68 -5.75 21.44 -4.98
N VAL A 69 -6.17 20.42 -5.74
CA VAL A 69 -7.29 19.55 -5.37
C VAL A 69 -6.94 18.67 -4.15
N ASP A 70 -5.71 18.21 -4.04
CA ASP A 70 -5.22 17.43 -2.91
C ASP A 70 -5.10 18.32 -1.66
N LYS A 71 -4.69 19.60 -1.79
CA LYS A 71 -4.64 20.55 -0.69
C LYS A 71 -5.98 20.71 0.01
N GLU A 72 -7.04 20.88 -0.77
CA GLU A 72 -8.39 21.01 -0.21
C GLU A 72 -8.82 19.75 0.54
N ALA A 73 -8.51 18.60 -0.02
CA ALA A 73 -8.81 17.32 0.61
C ALA A 73 -7.94 17.05 1.87
N LEU A 74 -6.67 17.47 1.87
CA LEU A 74 -5.76 17.33 3.00
C LEU A 74 -6.08 18.24 4.18
N ARG A 75 -6.69 19.41 3.96
CA ARG A 75 -7.19 20.30 5.03
C ARG A 75 -8.22 19.61 5.92
N GLY A 76 -9.02 18.73 5.33
CA GLY A 76 -9.91 17.88 6.08
C GLY A 76 -9.14 16.81 6.85
N THR A 77 -9.50 16.61 8.11
CA THR A 77 -8.82 15.68 9.02
C THR A 77 -9.36 14.25 8.96
N VAL A 78 -10.38 14.00 8.12
CA VAL A 78 -11.16 12.76 8.15
C VAL A 78 -10.71 11.77 7.06
N LYS A 79 -10.26 12.25 5.90
CA LYS A 79 -9.93 11.37 4.78
C LYS A 79 -8.58 10.68 5.00
N PRO A 80 -8.50 9.35 4.84
CA PRO A 80 -7.23 8.66 4.84
C PRO A 80 -6.39 9.11 3.63
N ASN A 81 -5.07 9.23 3.83
CA ASN A 81 -4.11 9.49 2.77
C ASN A 81 -3.29 8.22 2.50
N LEU A 82 -3.32 7.75 1.27
CA LEU A 82 -2.60 6.55 0.83
C LEU A 82 -1.29 6.96 0.17
N ALA A 83 -0.18 6.42 0.67
CA ALA A 83 1.11 6.57 0.03
C ALA A 83 1.24 5.62 -1.17
N ILE A 84 1.56 6.15 -2.33
CA ILE A 84 1.92 5.36 -3.51
C ILE A 84 3.44 5.30 -3.59
N VAL A 85 4.00 4.12 -3.35
CA VAL A 85 5.43 3.83 -3.56
C VAL A 85 5.52 3.04 -4.86
N THR A 86 6.27 3.56 -5.83
CA THR A 86 6.35 2.97 -7.17
C THR A 86 7.78 2.56 -7.52
N SER A 87 7.92 1.47 -8.24
CA SER A 87 9.17 0.99 -8.83
C SER A 87 9.20 1.24 -10.35
N TYR A 88 8.57 2.32 -10.81
CA TYR A 88 8.66 2.73 -12.21
C TYR A 88 10.11 2.78 -12.69
N ASN A 89 10.32 2.22 -13.87
CA ASN A 89 11.62 2.22 -14.54
C ASN A 89 11.39 1.98 -16.04
N ASP A 90 11.84 2.89 -16.88
CA ASP A 90 11.66 2.79 -18.33
C ASP A 90 12.70 1.88 -19.02
N MET A 91 13.75 1.47 -18.30
CA MET A 91 14.70 0.45 -18.77
C MET A 91 14.17 -0.98 -18.68
N LEU A 92 13.09 -1.19 -17.91
CA LEU A 92 12.59 -2.52 -17.56
C LEU A 92 11.16 -2.70 -18.08
N SER A 93 10.96 -3.61 -19.02
CA SER A 93 9.64 -3.85 -19.64
C SER A 93 8.53 -4.19 -18.64
N ALA A 94 8.87 -4.87 -17.53
CA ALA A 94 7.92 -5.22 -16.48
C ALA A 94 7.54 -4.02 -15.59
N HIS A 95 8.36 -2.98 -15.54
CA HIS A 95 8.20 -1.82 -14.68
C HIS A 95 7.75 -0.56 -15.41
N GLN A 96 7.96 -0.50 -16.71
CA GLN A 96 7.59 0.64 -17.55
C GLN A 96 6.10 1.00 -17.44
N PRO A 97 5.14 0.06 -17.40
CA PRO A 97 3.73 0.40 -17.28
C PRO A 97 3.35 1.10 -15.98
N PHE A 98 4.21 1.08 -14.97
CA PHE A 98 3.95 1.74 -13.68
C PHE A 98 3.96 3.27 -13.78
N VAL A 99 4.41 3.84 -14.89
CA VAL A 99 4.34 5.30 -15.13
C VAL A 99 2.89 5.80 -15.08
N ASP A 100 1.94 5.01 -15.59
CA ASP A 100 0.54 5.38 -15.71
C ASP A 100 -0.32 5.02 -14.48
N TYR A 101 0.20 4.20 -13.56
CA TYR A 101 -0.58 3.73 -12.41
C TYR A 101 -0.87 4.82 -11.37
N PRO A 102 0.08 5.70 -10.99
CA PRO A 102 -0.20 6.70 -9.95
C PRO A 102 -1.42 7.58 -10.26
N PRO A 103 -1.58 8.16 -11.46
CA PRO A 103 -2.76 8.98 -11.75
C PRO A 103 -4.07 8.17 -11.76
N GLN A 104 -4.02 6.89 -12.15
CA GLN A 104 -5.19 6.01 -12.10
C GLN A 104 -5.58 5.67 -10.67
N LEU A 105 -4.59 5.34 -9.83
CA LEU A 105 -4.79 5.06 -8.41
C LEU A 105 -5.32 6.29 -7.67
N LYS A 106 -4.75 7.47 -7.89
CA LYS A 106 -5.27 8.73 -7.31
C LYS A 106 -6.75 8.93 -7.61
N LYS A 107 -7.16 8.78 -8.87
CA LYS A 107 -8.58 8.89 -9.26
C LYS A 107 -9.46 7.85 -8.57
N ALA A 108 -8.99 6.61 -8.44
CA ALA A 108 -9.74 5.54 -7.77
C ALA A 108 -9.91 5.82 -6.27
N VAL A 109 -8.84 6.25 -5.60
CA VAL A 109 -8.85 6.57 -4.17
C VAL A 109 -9.75 7.78 -3.88
N ILE A 110 -9.71 8.83 -4.71
CA ILE A 110 -10.61 9.98 -4.58
C ILE A 110 -12.07 9.54 -4.67
N ARG A 111 -12.42 8.67 -5.64
CA ARG A 111 -13.79 8.13 -5.76
C ARG A 111 -14.19 7.29 -4.54
N ALA A 112 -13.24 6.65 -3.88
CA ALA A 112 -13.47 5.90 -2.65
C ALA A 112 -13.50 6.77 -1.38
N GLY A 113 -13.34 8.09 -1.50
CA GLY A 113 -13.39 9.03 -0.38
C GLY A 113 -12.06 9.27 0.34
N GLY A 114 -10.95 8.81 -0.22
CA GLY A 114 -9.60 9.02 0.30
C GLY A 114 -8.79 10.05 -0.49
N ILE A 115 -7.52 10.14 -0.15
CA ILE A 115 -6.50 10.92 -0.84
C ILE A 115 -5.36 9.95 -1.18
N ALA A 116 -4.65 10.18 -2.28
CA ALA A 116 -3.45 9.41 -2.60
C ALA A 116 -2.35 10.31 -3.14
N GLN A 117 -1.17 10.16 -2.59
CA GLN A 117 0.03 10.90 -2.99
C GLN A 117 1.16 9.95 -3.36
N VAL A 118 1.94 10.29 -4.37
CA VAL A 118 3.18 9.56 -4.65
C VAL A 118 4.19 9.92 -3.56
N ALA A 119 4.55 8.94 -2.77
CA ALA A 119 5.48 9.10 -1.65
C ALA A 119 6.95 8.84 -2.05
N GLY A 120 7.17 8.52 -3.30
CA GLY A 120 8.49 8.33 -3.87
C GLY A 120 8.59 7.07 -4.74
N GLY A 121 9.75 6.89 -5.32
CA GLY A 121 10.14 5.72 -6.10
C GLY A 121 11.20 4.90 -5.39
N VAL A 122 11.32 3.66 -5.77
CA VAL A 122 12.36 2.74 -5.32
C VAL A 122 13.03 2.11 -6.52
N PRO A 123 14.38 1.94 -6.50
CA PRO A 123 15.05 1.19 -7.54
C PRO A 123 14.58 -0.27 -7.45
N ALA A 124 14.23 -0.84 -8.58
CA ALA A 124 13.87 -2.23 -8.68
C ALA A 124 14.70 -2.91 -9.75
N MET A 125 14.94 -4.18 -9.56
CA MET A 125 15.65 -5.03 -10.52
C MET A 125 14.65 -5.90 -11.27
N CYS A 126 14.91 -6.14 -12.54
CA CYS A 126 14.20 -7.13 -13.33
C CYS A 126 15.11 -8.31 -13.60
N ASP A 127 14.77 -9.45 -13.05
CA ASP A 127 15.53 -10.70 -13.27
C ASP A 127 15.59 -11.07 -14.75
N GLY A 128 14.57 -10.73 -15.53
CA GLY A 128 14.56 -10.97 -16.97
C GLY A 128 15.70 -10.26 -17.72
N VAL A 129 16.08 -9.05 -17.29
CA VAL A 129 17.20 -8.30 -17.87
C VAL A 129 18.55 -8.83 -17.36
N THR A 130 18.62 -9.25 -16.10
CA THR A 130 19.87 -9.62 -15.45
C THR A 130 20.11 -11.14 -15.41
N GLN A 131 19.19 -11.93 -15.94
CA GLN A 131 19.30 -13.40 -15.93
C GLN A 131 20.62 -13.86 -16.53
N GLY A 132 21.34 -14.71 -15.77
CA GLY A 132 22.66 -15.22 -16.15
C GLY A 132 23.80 -14.19 -16.06
N ARG A 133 23.56 -12.99 -15.52
CA ARG A 133 24.57 -11.94 -15.30
C ARG A 133 24.87 -11.80 -13.82
N ALA A 134 26.05 -11.29 -13.48
CA ALA A 134 26.47 -11.07 -12.10
C ALA A 134 25.49 -10.17 -11.30
N GLY A 135 24.88 -9.18 -11.96
CA GLY A 135 23.91 -8.29 -11.33
C GLY A 135 22.63 -8.96 -10.82
N MET A 136 22.31 -10.17 -11.29
CA MET A 136 21.12 -10.90 -10.86
C MET A 136 21.08 -11.16 -9.35
N GLN A 137 22.24 -11.28 -8.72
CA GLN A 137 22.35 -11.51 -7.27
C GLN A 137 21.79 -10.33 -6.44
N LEU A 138 21.68 -9.14 -7.02
CA LEU A 138 21.11 -7.97 -6.35
C LEU A 138 19.57 -7.99 -6.29
N SER A 139 18.91 -8.93 -6.95
CA SER A 139 17.45 -9.06 -6.98
C SER A 139 16.85 -9.18 -5.57
N LEU A 140 17.39 -10.05 -4.74
CA LEU A 140 16.91 -10.21 -3.35
C LEU A 140 17.22 -8.98 -2.50
N TYR A 141 18.38 -8.36 -2.69
CA TYR A 141 18.75 -7.15 -1.98
C TYR A 141 17.83 -5.97 -2.32
N SER A 142 17.35 -5.86 -3.56
CA SER A 142 16.41 -4.82 -3.96
C SER A 142 15.10 -4.89 -3.17
N ARG A 143 14.66 -6.06 -2.75
CA ARG A 143 13.46 -6.22 -1.90
C ARG A 143 13.64 -5.59 -0.52
N ASP A 144 14.81 -5.72 0.08
CA ASP A 144 15.11 -5.09 1.37
C ASP A 144 15.13 -3.57 1.24
N VAL A 145 15.70 -3.05 0.15
CA VAL A 145 15.68 -1.60 -0.16
C VAL A 145 14.26 -1.10 -0.33
N ILE A 146 13.39 -1.84 -1.02
CA ILE A 146 11.98 -1.49 -1.19
C ILE A 146 11.26 -1.46 0.16
N ALA A 147 11.48 -2.46 1.01
CA ALA A 147 10.87 -2.54 2.33
C ALA A 147 11.27 -1.35 3.21
N MET A 148 12.57 -1.03 3.26
CA MET A 148 13.08 0.14 4.01
C MET A 148 12.54 1.46 3.45
N SER A 149 12.52 1.63 2.13
CA SER A 149 12.00 2.83 1.48
C SER A 149 10.52 3.03 1.77
N THR A 150 9.74 1.95 1.82
CA THR A 150 8.32 2.01 2.19
C THR A 150 8.15 2.48 3.64
N ALA A 151 8.95 1.98 4.57
CA ALA A 151 8.93 2.43 5.96
C ALA A 151 9.29 3.93 6.08
N ILE A 152 10.30 4.40 5.34
CA ILE A 152 10.67 5.82 5.29
C ILE A 152 9.51 6.66 4.74
N ALA A 153 8.87 6.23 3.65
CA ALA A 153 7.74 6.94 3.07
C ALA A 153 6.57 7.10 4.07
N LEU A 154 6.26 6.05 4.82
CA LEU A 154 5.20 6.06 5.82
C LEU A 154 5.55 6.88 7.06
N SER A 155 6.83 7.10 7.36
CA SER A 155 7.28 7.87 8.53
C SER A 155 6.97 9.37 8.46
N HIS A 156 6.50 9.87 7.33
CA HIS A 156 6.09 11.27 7.18
C HIS A 156 4.76 11.60 7.87
N ASP A 157 3.96 10.62 8.23
CA ASP A 157 2.67 10.79 8.93
C ASP A 157 1.65 11.71 8.22
N MET A 158 1.71 11.78 6.89
CA MET A 158 0.86 12.62 6.05
C MET A 158 -0.48 11.98 5.65
#